data_89746d6763142c5465076ac26a4a2fee
#
_entry.id   89746d6763142c5465076ac26a4a2fee
#
_cell.length_a   1.000
_cell.length_b   1.000
_cell.length_c   1.000
_cell.angle_alpha   90.00
_cell.angle_beta   90.00
_cell.angle_gamma   90.00
#
_symmetry.space_group_name_H-M   'P 1'
#
loop_
_entity.id
_entity.type
_entity.pdbx_description
1 polymer ?
#
loop_
_entity_poly.entity_id
_entity_poly.type
_entity_poly.pdbx_seq_one_letter_code
_entity_poly.pdbx_strand_id
1 'polypeptide(L)'
;TGFYAPTSRYGSPDDFMAFVDACHQAGIGVLVDWVPAHFITDEHGLGFFDGTHLYEHADPRRGRHEDWGTLIFNYGRNEVSQFLISNAVFWLDKYHIDGLRVDAVASMLYLDFSRKQGEWVANRYGGRENLEAVDFVRRFNDAVHRLYPTAITMAEESTSWPGVTRPPSEGGLGFDYKWNMGWMHDTLQYFKTDPIHRSFHHGTLTFSLLYAFSERFLLPFSHDEVVHLKRSMLDKMPGDVWQRFANLRVLYSYQWTHPGKKLLFMGGEFGQWREWNEAASLDWHLLDVDPKHGQLRDCLRRLNQLYTTEVALHEDDYSWEGFQWIDLHDYERSILGYARRAPSSGETVLVVLNFTPVPRHGYRLGVPAPGVYSEIFNSDATEFGGSGVTNEPRPSQDVPWHGQPQSIEFTLPPLGAVFLKCNE
;
A
#
# COMPACT_ATOMS: atom_id res chain seq x y z
N THR A 1 -10.24 0.85 23.52
CA THR A 1 -10.55 0.07 24.75
C THR A 1 -11.32 -1.21 24.48
N GLY A 2 -12.05 -1.33 23.38
CA GLY A 2 -12.91 -2.48 23.09
C GLY A 2 -12.18 -3.64 22.41
N PHE A 3 -11.13 -4.19 23.01
CA PHE A 3 -10.33 -5.26 22.37
C PHE A 3 -11.17 -6.47 21.96
N TYR A 4 -12.21 -6.81 22.71
CA TYR A 4 -13.06 -7.99 22.48
C TYR A 4 -14.48 -7.62 22.04
N ALA A 5 -14.71 -6.42 21.51
CA ALA A 5 -16.02 -6.00 21.04
C ALA A 5 -15.93 -5.04 19.84
N PRO A 6 -16.75 -5.21 18.79
CA PRO A 6 -16.91 -4.20 17.76
C PRO A 6 -17.57 -2.94 18.35
N THR A 7 -17.34 -1.80 17.69
CA THR A 7 -17.97 -0.56 18.11
C THR A 7 -19.49 -0.62 17.93
N SER A 8 -20.25 -0.14 18.92
CA SER A 8 -21.70 -0.04 18.84
C SER A 8 -22.21 1.09 17.93
N ARG A 9 -21.32 1.93 17.39
CA ARG A 9 -21.70 3.05 16.51
C ARG A 9 -22.33 2.62 15.19
N TYR A 10 -21.99 1.43 14.70
CA TYR A 10 -22.40 0.94 13.39
C TYR A 10 -23.30 -0.31 13.45
N GLY A 11 -23.68 -0.73 14.65
CA GLY A 11 -24.57 -1.87 14.85
C GLY A 11 -24.16 -2.76 16.03
N SER A 12 -24.82 -3.88 16.14
CA SER A 12 -24.54 -4.93 17.12
C SER A 12 -23.37 -5.84 16.67
N PRO A 13 -22.85 -6.69 17.54
CA PRO A 13 -21.92 -7.76 17.15
C PRO A 13 -22.46 -8.66 16.04
N ASP A 14 -23.76 -8.96 16.06
CA ASP A 14 -24.43 -9.78 15.03
C ASP A 14 -24.47 -9.06 13.67
N ASP A 15 -24.64 -7.73 13.65
CA ASP A 15 -24.57 -6.93 12.43
C ASP A 15 -23.16 -6.96 11.83
N PHE A 16 -22.13 -6.95 12.66
CA PHE A 16 -20.75 -7.07 12.17
C PHE A 16 -20.48 -8.47 11.60
N MET A 17 -20.98 -9.56 12.22
CA MET A 17 -20.92 -10.91 11.66
C MET A 17 -21.66 -11.00 10.31
N ALA A 18 -22.86 -10.40 10.21
CA ALA A 18 -23.61 -10.35 8.97
C ALA A 18 -22.89 -9.56 7.87
N PHE A 19 -22.18 -8.49 8.23
CA PHE A 19 -21.33 -7.73 7.29
C PHE A 19 -20.18 -8.58 6.75
N VAL A 20 -19.47 -9.31 7.62
CA VAL A 20 -18.37 -10.20 7.19
C VAL A 20 -18.91 -11.30 6.27
N ASP A 21 -20.03 -11.94 6.64
CA ASP A 21 -20.69 -12.96 5.82
C ASP A 21 -21.08 -12.41 4.42
N ALA A 22 -21.66 -11.21 4.38
CA ALA A 22 -22.03 -10.56 3.11
C ALA A 22 -20.80 -10.27 2.23
N CYS A 23 -19.66 -9.87 2.82
CA CYS A 23 -18.40 -9.70 2.11
C CYS A 23 -17.92 -11.03 1.52
N HIS A 24 -17.95 -12.11 2.30
CA HIS A 24 -17.54 -13.45 1.85
C HIS A 24 -18.43 -13.96 0.71
N GLN A 25 -19.75 -13.75 0.79
CA GLN A 25 -20.68 -14.10 -0.30
C GLN A 25 -20.36 -13.32 -1.59
N ALA A 26 -19.80 -12.11 -1.47
CA ALA A 26 -19.34 -11.32 -2.62
C ALA A 26 -17.90 -11.66 -3.05
N GLY A 27 -17.23 -12.64 -2.44
CA GLY A 27 -15.85 -13.02 -2.72
C GLY A 27 -14.82 -12.02 -2.21
N ILE A 28 -15.15 -11.24 -1.18
CA ILE A 28 -14.31 -10.20 -0.58
C ILE A 28 -13.87 -10.65 0.81
N GLY A 29 -12.55 -10.73 1.05
CA GLY A 29 -11.98 -10.96 2.37
C GLY A 29 -12.05 -9.71 3.24
N VAL A 30 -12.15 -9.90 4.55
CA VAL A 30 -12.23 -8.83 5.55
C VAL A 30 -11.01 -8.86 6.45
N LEU A 31 -10.29 -7.75 6.52
CA LEU A 31 -9.16 -7.55 7.41
C LEU A 31 -9.53 -6.53 8.48
N VAL A 32 -9.07 -6.73 9.71
CA VAL A 32 -9.31 -5.81 10.82
C VAL A 32 -7.99 -5.16 11.24
N ASP A 33 -8.01 -3.85 11.44
CA ASP A 33 -6.92 -3.14 12.09
C ASP A 33 -6.85 -3.56 13.55
N TRP A 34 -5.71 -4.10 13.96
CA TRP A 34 -5.45 -4.57 15.32
C TRP A 34 -4.33 -3.76 15.95
N VAL A 35 -4.57 -3.25 17.15
CA VAL A 35 -3.71 -2.26 17.81
C VAL A 35 -3.09 -2.83 19.08
N PRO A 36 -2.09 -3.74 18.99
CA PRO A 36 -1.37 -4.23 20.16
C PRO A 36 -0.20 -3.31 20.59
N ALA A 37 0.09 -2.24 19.82
CA ALA A 37 1.20 -1.35 20.07
C ALA A 37 0.97 -0.44 21.29
N HIS A 38 -0.28 -0.01 21.47
CA HIS A 38 -0.62 0.95 22.51
C HIS A 38 -2.10 0.88 22.88
N PHE A 39 -2.48 1.52 24.00
CA PHE A 39 -3.86 1.65 24.44
C PHE A 39 -4.09 2.97 25.17
N ILE A 40 -5.35 3.37 25.24
CA ILE A 40 -5.75 4.68 25.77
C ILE A 40 -5.70 4.72 27.29
N THR A 41 -5.61 5.94 27.85
CA THR A 41 -5.51 6.22 29.27
C THR A 41 -6.84 6.54 29.95
N ASP A 42 -7.98 6.30 29.26
CA ASP A 42 -9.31 6.54 29.80
C ASP A 42 -9.55 5.74 31.10
N GLU A 43 -10.19 6.35 32.08
CA GLU A 43 -10.41 5.77 33.40
C GLU A 43 -11.19 4.45 33.40
N HIS A 44 -12.01 4.21 32.38
CA HIS A 44 -12.75 2.95 32.17
C HIS A 44 -11.98 1.93 31.32
N GLY A 45 -10.75 2.24 30.91
CA GLY A 45 -9.90 1.39 30.08
C GLY A 45 -9.01 0.44 30.89
N LEU A 46 -7.92 0.00 30.26
CA LEU A 46 -6.98 -0.99 30.83
C LEU A 46 -5.87 -0.35 31.66
N GLY A 47 -5.67 0.96 31.57
CA GLY A 47 -4.61 1.64 32.28
C GLY A 47 -4.81 1.61 33.79
N PHE A 48 -3.79 1.20 34.54
CA PHE A 48 -3.83 1.08 35.99
C PHE A 48 -5.06 0.29 36.50
N PHE A 49 -5.40 -0.79 35.78
CA PHE A 49 -6.69 -1.46 35.78
C PHE A 49 -7.21 -1.91 37.16
N ASP A 50 -6.32 -2.50 37.98
CA ASP A 50 -6.66 -2.99 39.31
C ASP A 50 -6.01 -2.15 40.44
N GLY A 51 -5.60 -0.92 40.14
CA GLY A 51 -4.81 -0.07 41.00
C GLY A 51 -3.31 -0.38 40.94
N THR A 52 -2.89 -1.20 39.99
CA THR A 52 -1.48 -1.46 39.65
C THR A 52 -1.26 -1.37 38.13
N HIS A 53 0.02 -1.36 37.71
CA HIS A 53 0.37 -1.41 36.28
C HIS A 53 0.27 -2.86 35.77
N LEU A 54 -0.97 -3.32 35.54
CA LEU A 54 -1.25 -4.69 35.15
C LEU A 54 -0.90 -4.96 33.67
N TYR A 55 -1.29 -4.10 32.77
CA TYR A 55 -1.09 -4.25 31.32
C TYR A 55 0.14 -3.52 30.81
N GLU A 56 0.49 -2.37 31.41
CA GLU A 56 1.61 -1.52 31.03
C GLU A 56 2.81 -1.70 31.97
N HIS A 57 3.97 -1.10 31.58
CA HIS A 57 5.11 -0.96 32.47
C HIS A 57 4.91 0.18 33.47
N ALA A 58 5.34 -0.02 34.74
CA ALA A 58 5.33 1.05 35.75
C ALA A 58 6.33 2.17 35.43
N ASP A 59 7.45 1.89 34.76
CA ASP A 59 8.40 2.89 34.29
C ASP A 59 7.85 3.57 33.00
N PRO A 60 7.54 4.88 33.03
CA PRO A 60 6.98 5.58 31.88
C PRO A 60 7.92 5.59 30.67
N ARG A 61 9.24 5.45 30.86
CA ARG A 61 10.20 5.31 29.77
C ARG A 61 10.02 4.01 28.95
N ARG A 62 9.24 3.05 29.46
CA ARG A 62 8.87 1.80 28.80
C ARG A 62 7.38 1.64 28.61
N GLY A 63 6.57 2.33 29.42
CA GLY A 63 5.13 2.12 29.53
C GLY A 63 4.25 3.18 28.89
N ARG A 64 4.83 4.26 28.30
CA ARG A 64 4.06 5.37 27.73
C ARG A 64 4.63 5.87 26.42
N HIS A 65 3.76 6.13 25.44
CA HIS A 65 4.06 6.91 24.23
C HIS A 65 3.75 8.37 24.48
N GLU A 66 4.77 9.20 24.50
CA GLU A 66 4.60 10.64 24.78
C GLU A 66 3.90 11.37 23.62
N ASP A 67 4.20 11.01 22.37
CA ASP A 67 3.63 11.65 21.18
C ASP A 67 2.12 11.40 21.05
N TRP A 68 1.64 10.25 21.50
CA TRP A 68 0.22 9.84 21.38
C TRP A 68 -0.55 9.93 22.71
N GLY A 69 0.16 10.14 23.83
CA GLY A 69 -0.44 10.14 25.17
C GLY A 69 -1.02 8.78 25.58
N THR A 70 -0.59 7.70 24.96
CA THR A 70 -1.09 6.34 25.18
C THR A 70 -0.13 5.50 26.00
N LEU A 71 -0.60 4.37 26.55
CA LEU A 71 0.19 3.40 27.29
C LEU A 71 0.71 2.30 26.37
N ILE A 72 1.87 1.73 26.73
CA ILE A 72 2.52 0.62 26.01
C ILE A 72 2.29 -0.68 26.80
N PHE A 73 1.84 -1.72 26.11
CA PHE A 73 1.70 -3.05 26.72
C PHE A 73 3.04 -3.63 27.20
N ASN A 74 3.02 -4.28 28.35
CA ASN A 74 4.17 -5.02 28.87
C ASN A 74 4.20 -6.43 28.24
N TYR A 75 4.78 -6.52 27.04
CA TYR A 75 4.84 -7.78 26.27
C TYR A 75 5.61 -8.91 26.97
N GLY A 76 6.47 -8.58 27.94
CA GLY A 76 7.22 -9.54 28.73
C GLY A 76 6.38 -10.28 29.77
N ARG A 77 5.17 -9.81 30.08
CA ARG A 77 4.24 -10.53 30.97
C ARG A 77 3.46 -11.57 30.18
N ASN A 78 3.46 -12.80 30.65
CA ASN A 78 2.75 -13.91 30.00
C ASN A 78 1.24 -13.62 29.89
N GLU A 79 0.64 -13.06 30.92
CA GLU A 79 -0.79 -12.73 30.99
C GLU A 79 -1.16 -11.68 29.93
N VAL A 80 -0.33 -10.64 29.77
CA VAL A 80 -0.53 -9.58 28.76
C VAL A 80 -0.37 -10.14 27.35
N SER A 81 0.68 -10.92 27.13
CA SER A 81 0.95 -11.57 25.86
C SER A 81 -0.19 -12.53 25.47
N GLN A 82 -0.70 -13.31 26.42
CA GLN A 82 -1.86 -14.19 26.18
C GLN A 82 -3.15 -13.40 25.93
N PHE A 83 -3.39 -12.32 26.66
CA PHE A 83 -4.53 -11.43 26.43
C PHE A 83 -4.54 -10.93 24.97
N LEU A 84 -3.41 -10.44 24.49
CA LEU A 84 -3.29 -9.91 23.12
C LEU A 84 -3.40 -11.02 22.06
N ILE A 85 -2.71 -12.15 22.22
CA ILE A 85 -2.80 -13.26 21.25
C ILE A 85 -4.23 -13.83 21.23
N SER A 86 -4.86 -14.02 22.41
CA SER A 86 -6.24 -14.48 22.48
C SER A 86 -7.21 -13.48 21.84
N ASN A 87 -6.91 -12.19 21.92
CA ASN A 87 -7.70 -11.16 21.26
C ASN A 87 -7.60 -11.25 19.72
N ALA A 88 -6.40 -11.45 19.19
CA ALA A 88 -6.23 -11.69 17.75
C ALA A 88 -7.01 -12.92 17.28
N VAL A 89 -6.87 -14.03 18.01
CA VAL A 89 -7.61 -15.28 17.74
C VAL A 89 -9.12 -15.08 17.86
N PHE A 90 -9.58 -14.28 18.82
CA PHE A 90 -11.01 -13.99 18.99
C PHE A 90 -11.64 -13.37 17.74
N TRP A 91 -10.98 -12.43 17.08
CA TRP A 91 -11.50 -11.82 15.86
C TRP A 91 -11.57 -12.83 14.71
N LEU A 92 -10.56 -13.68 14.56
CA LEU A 92 -10.55 -14.75 13.56
C LEU A 92 -11.61 -15.82 13.84
N ASP A 93 -11.72 -16.27 15.10
CA ASP A 93 -12.63 -17.34 15.50
C ASP A 93 -14.09 -16.92 15.52
N LYS A 94 -14.37 -15.74 16.09
CA LYS A 94 -15.74 -15.29 16.37
C LYS A 94 -16.38 -14.57 15.20
N TYR A 95 -15.62 -13.78 14.48
CA TYR A 95 -16.11 -12.94 13.38
C TYR A 95 -15.68 -13.44 12.01
N HIS A 96 -14.90 -14.51 11.96
CA HIS A 96 -14.43 -15.13 10.72
C HIS A 96 -13.74 -14.15 9.76
N ILE A 97 -13.03 -13.16 10.30
CA ILE A 97 -12.21 -12.26 9.48
C ILE A 97 -11.04 -13.01 8.85
N ASP A 98 -10.53 -12.51 7.72
CA ASP A 98 -9.50 -13.18 6.92
C ASP A 98 -8.09 -12.74 7.29
N GLY A 99 -7.93 -11.79 8.19
CA GLY A 99 -6.62 -11.38 8.66
C GLY A 99 -6.61 -10.10 9.49
N LEU A 100 -5.40 -9.73 9.89
CA LEU A 100 -5.13 -8.61 10.78
C LEU A 100 -4.05 -7.70 10.20
N ARG A 101 -4.32 -6.40 10.16
CA ARG A 101 -3.28 -5.39 10.00
C ARG A 101 -2.84 -4.93 11.39
N VAL A 102 -1.56 -5.09 11.70
CA VAL A 102 -1.00 -4.71 12.99
C VAL A 102 -0.46 -3.30 12.92
N ASP A 103 -1.08 -2.43 13.71
CA ASP A 103 -0.80 -1.00 13.79
C ASP A 103 0.54 -0.73 14.48
N ALA A 104 1.28 0.27 13.98
CA ALA A 104 2.45 0.89 14.62
C ALA A 104 3.52 -0.12 15.11
N VAL A 105 3.81 -1.16 14.34
CA VAL A 105 4.76 -2.22 14.73
C VAL A 105 6.15 -1.64 15.06
N ALA A 106 6.61 -0.62 14.36
CA ALA A 106 7.87 0.05 14.66
C ALA A 106 7.95 0.53 16.12
N SER A 107 6.86 1.06 16.66
CA SER A 107 6.79 1.54 18.06
C SER A 107 6.90 0.40 19.08
N MET A 108 6.55 -0.82 18.67
CA MET A 108 6.70 -2.01 19.52
C MET A 108 8.15 -2.50 19.54
N LEU A 109 8.82 -2.48 18.38
CA LEU A 109 10.13 -3.08 18.18
C LEU A 109 11.28 -2.28 18.78
N TYR A 110 11.10 -0.97 18.96
CA TYR A 110 12.17 -0.08 19.40
C TYR A 110 11.84 0.64 20.72
N LEU A 111 12.71 0.45 21.73
CA LEU A 111 12.59 1.09 23.04
C LEU A 111 12.82 2.61 23.00
N ASP A 112 13.53 3.09 21.99
CA ASP A 112 13.83 4.51 21.75
C ASP A 112 12.90 5.16 20.73
N PHE A 113 11.80 4.49 20.31
CA PHE A 113 10.86 5.04 19.33
C PHE A 113 10.28 6.38 19.83
N SER A 114 10.44 7.43 19.02
CA SER A 114 10.02 8.82 19.33
C SER A 114 10.54 9.37 20.66
N ARG A 115 11.71 8.90 21.14
CA ARG A 115 12.30 9.33 22.42
C ARG A 115 13.66 9.96 22.22
N LYS A 116 13.96 10.95 23.07
CA LYS A 116 15.29 11.56 23.13
C LYS A 116 16.24 10.69 23.95
N GLN A 117 17.52 11.01 23.81
CA GLN A 117 18.55 10.37 24.64
C GLN A 117 18.26 10.60 26.13
N GLY A 118 18.25 9.50 26.91
CA GLY A 118 17.94 9.53 28.35
C GLY A 118 16.46 9.34 28.69
N GLU A 119 15.55 9.37 27.70
CA GLU A 119 14.11 9.19 27.91
C GLU A 119 13.64 7.73 27.67
N TRP A 120 14.57 6.82 27.48
CA TRP A 120 14.30 5.39 27.28
C TRP A 120 15.29 4.50 28.05
N VAL A 121 14.96 3.23 28.18
CA VAL A 121 15.77 2.24 28.91
C VAL A 121 16.20 1.16 27.91
N ALA A 122 17.51 0.95 27.80
CA ALA A 122 18.07 -0.09 26.95
C ALA A 122 17.62 -1.49 27.37
N ASN A 123 17.63 -2.43 26.43
CA ASN A 123 17.39 -3.83 26.70
C ASN A 123 18.56 -4.44 27.53
N ARG A 124 18.40 -5.70 27.94
CA ARG A 124 19.38 -6.41 28.78
C ARG A 124 20.79 -6.54 28.16
N TYR A 125 20.93 -6.26 26.86
CA TYR A 125 22.21 -6.29 26.15
C TYR A 125 22.73 -4.89 25.83
N GLY A 126 22.04 -3.83 26.28
CA GLY A 126 22.40 -2.44 26.01
C GLY A 126 21.89 -1.88 24.68
N GLY A 127 21.12 -2.65 23.93
CA GLY A 127 20.53 -2.26 22.64
C GLY A 127 19.19 -1.57 22.80
N ARG A 128 18.68 -1.07 21.67
CA ARG A 128 17.41 -0.33 21.57
C ARG A 128 16.22 -1.25 21.19
N GLU A 129 16.46 -2.46 20.78
CA GLU A 129 15.43 -3.41 20.40
C GLU A 129 14.63 -3.86 21.61
N ASN A 130 13.30 -3.84 21.52
CA ASN A 130 12.40 -4.40 22.52
C ASN A 130 12.28 -5.90 22.32
N LEU A 131 13.15 -6.66 23.00
CA LEU A 131 13.25 -8.12 22.82
C LEU A 131 11.97 -8.84 23.21
N GLU A 132 11.26 -8.32 24.22
CA GLU A 132 9.98 -8.86 24.69
C GLU A 132 8.88 -8.68 23.63
N ALA A 133 8.85 -7.53 22.94
CA ALA A 133 7.92 -7.31 21.85
C ALA A 133 8.26 -8.14 20.61
N VAL A 134 9.55 -8.31 20.29
CA VAL A 134 10.00 -9.18 19.19
C VAL A 134 9.54 -10.62 19.41
N ASP A 135 9.72 -11.15 20.63
CA ASP A 135 9.25 -12.48 20.99
C ASP A 135 7.72 -12.59 20.93
N PHE A 136 7.01 -11.59 21.44
CA PHE A 136 5.55 -11.51 21.37
C PHE A 136 5.05 -11.55 19.92
N VAL A 137 5.59 -10.73 19.03
CA VAL A 137 5.19 -10.67 17.62
C VAL A 137 5.40 -12.00 16.91
N ARG A 138 6.53 -12.67 17.16
CA ARG A 138 6.79 -14.00 16.61
C ARG A 138 5.78 -15.04 17.10
N ARG A 139 5.49 -15.06 18.40
CA ARG A 139 4.48 -15.96 18.99
C ARG A 139 3.07 -15.66 18.49
N PHE A 140 2.76 -14.39 18.27
CA PHE A 140 1.49 -13.95 17.67
C PHE A 140 1.33 -14.54 16.27
N ASN A 141 2.30 -14.29 15.36
CA ASN A 141 2.26 -14.79 13.99
C ASN A 141 2.23 -16.33 13.93
N ASP A 142 3.04 -17.01 14.76
CA ASP A 142 3.02 -18.48 14.88
C ASP A 142 1.64 -19.01 15.32
N ALA A 143 1.03 -18.37 16.31
CA ALA A 143 -0.29 -18.76 16.81
C ALA A 143 -1.37 -18.56 15.75
N VAL A 144 -1.39 -17.41 15.05
CA VAL A 144 -2.35 -17.12 13.99
C VAL A 144 -2.21 -18.13 12.87
N HIS A 145 -1.04 -18.30 12.28
CA HIS A 145 -0.84 -19.18 11.13
C HIS A 145 -1.04 -20.67 11.46
N ARG A 146 -0.75 -21.08 12.69
CA ARG A 146 -1.00 -22.46 13.13
C ARG A 146 -2.49 -22.75 13.30
N LEU A 147 -3.26 -21.81 13.86
CA LEU A 147 -4.69 -21.99 14.12
C LEU A 147 -5.55 -21.67 12.91
N TYR A 148 -5.14 -20.70 12.10
CA TYR A 148 -5.83 -20.20 10.91
C TYR A 148 -4.85 -20.07 9.74
N PRO A 149 -4.49 -21.18 9.06
CA PRO A 149 -3.43 -21.19 8.05
C PRO A 149 -3.69 -20.29 6.82
N THR A 150 -4.93 -19.88 6.61
CA THR A 150 -5.34 -18.99 5.50
C THR A 150 -5.45 -17.53 5.92
N ALA A 151 -5.34 -17.23 7.22
CA ALA A 151 -5.40 -15.86 7.69
C ALA A 151 -4.11 -15.11 7.34
N ILE A 152 -4.26 -13.83 7.01
CA ILE A 152 -3.17 -12.95 6.60
C ILE A 152 -2.82 -12.00 7.75
N THR A 153 -1.53 -11.83 8.02
CA THR A 153 -1.04 -10.81 8.95
C THR A 153 -0.19 -9.77 8.23
N MET A 154 -0.48 -8.49 8.45
CA MET A 154 0.21 -7.36 7.83
C MET A 154 0.82 -6.45 8.88
N ALA A 155 2.07 -6.05 8.69
CA ALA A 155 2.74 -5.09 9.58
C ALA A 155 2.71 -3.68 9.00
N GLU A 156 2.20 -2.71 9.75
CA GLU A 156 2.58 -1.33 9.55
C GLU A 156 3.91 -1.10 10.27
N GLU A 157 4.99 -1.25 9.53
CA GLU A 157 6.35 -1.10 10.03
C GLU A 157 7.12 -0.15 9.11
N SER A 158 7.45 1.04 9.61
CA SER A 158 8.00 2.16 8.85
C SER A 158 9.54 2.22 8.83
N THR A 159 10.21 1.32 9.55
CA THR A 159 11.67 1.33 9.68
C THR A 159 12.35 0.32 8.76
N SER A 160 13.66 0.26 8.84
CA SER A 160 14.49 -0.73 8.13
C SER A 160 14.69 -2.03 8.95
N TRP A 161 13.76 -2.38 9.86
CA TRP A 161 13.84 -3.66 10.56
C TRP A 161 13.90 -4.82 9.57
N PRO A 162 14.91 -5.70 9.65
CA PRO A 162 15.09 -6.74 8.65
C PRO A 162 14.19 -7.96 8.91
N GLY A 163 13.68 -8.56 7.83
CA GLY A 163 12.94 -9.83 7.90
C GLY A 163 11.59 -9.72 8.58
N VAL A 164 10.88 -8.62 8.42
CA VAL A 164 9.50 -8.48 8.93
C VAL A 164 8.62 -9.60 8.37
N THR A 165 8.79 -9.91 7.08
CA THR A 165 7.99 -10.92 6.36
C THR A 165 8.70 -12.27 6.22
N ARG A 166 9.86 -12.46 6.86
CA ARG A 166 10.51 -13.78 6.92
C ARG A 166 9.93 -14.63 8.03
N PRO A 167 9.90 -15.96 7.85
CA PRO A 167 9.49 -16.89 8.90
C PRO A 167 10.33 -16.72 10.17
N PRO A 168 9.74 -16.92 11.37
CA PRO A 168 10.49 -16.92 12.63
C PRO A 168 11.65 -17.93 12.68
N SER A 169 11.52 -19.07 11.98
CA SER A 169 12.58 -20.09 11.84
C SER A 169 13.83 -19.56 11.13
N GLU A 170 13.71 -18.51 10.34
CA GLU A 170 14.79 -17.82 9.64
C GLU A 170 15.20 -16.51 10.34
N GLY A 171 14.73 -16.30 11.57
CA GLY A 171 15.01 -15.12 12.38
C GLY A 171 14.10 -13.92 12.10
N GLY A 172 13.10 -14.07 11.24
CA GLY A 172 12.11 -13.03 10.92
C GLY A 172 11.03 -12.82 11.98
N LEU A 173 10.06 -11.94 11.69
CA LEU A 173 8.92 -11.67 12.56
C LEU A 173 7.69 -12.53 12.20
N GLY A 174 7.60 -13.06 10.97
CA GLY A 174 6.55 -13.98 10.52
C GLY A 174 5.30 -13.33 9.95
N PHE A 175 5.29 -12.05 9.62
CA PHE A 175 4.19 -11.42 8.90
C PHE A 175 4.13 -11.89 7.45
N ASP A 176 2.93 -11.89 6.86
CA ASP A 176 2.76 -12.16 5.43
C ASP A 176 3.14 -10.95 4.58
N TYR A 177 2.81 -9.75 5.04
CA TYR A 177 3.06 -8.50 4.33
C TYR A 177 3.57 -7.39 5.25
N LYS A 178 4.31 -6.46 4.64
CA LYS A 178 4.75 -5.21 5.26
C LYS A 178 4.26 -4.02 4.42
N TRP A 179 3.71 -3.00 5.04
CA TRP A 179 3.41 -1.75 4.36
C TRP A 179 4.69 -1.05 3.90
N ASN A 180 4.76 -0.66 2.62
CA ASN A 180 5.90 0.07 2.08
C ASN A 180 5.72 1.57 2.27
N MET A 181 6.00 2.04 3.48
CA MET A 181 5.88 3.46 3.83
C MET A 181 6.89 4.33 3.07
N GLY A 182 8.08 3.81 2.74
CA GLY A 182 9.08 4.49 1.93
C GLY A 182 8.56 4.76 0.52
N TRP A 183 8.04 3.73 -0.17
CA TRP A 183 7.42 3.87 -1.49
C TRP A 183 6.27 4.89 -1.47
N MET A 184 5.40 4.82 -0.48
CA MET A 184 4.27 5.74 -0.31
C MET A 184 4.74 7.18 -0.22
N HIS A 185 5.71 7.44 0.68
CA HIS A 185 6.25 8.77 0.89
C HIS A 185 6.91 9.35 -0.36
N ASP A 186 7.81 8.60 -0.98
CA ASP A 186 8.56 9.01 -2.17
C ASP A 186 7.62 9.23 -3.36
N THR A 187 6.66 8.34 -3.56
CA THR A 187 5.66 8.44 -4.63
C THR A 187 4.80 9.70 -4.46
N LEU A 188 4.27 9.94 -3.26
CA LEU A 188 3.47 11.14 -3.01
C LEU A 188 4.28 12.43 -3.11
N GLN A 189 5.53 12.43 -2.67
CA GLN A 189 6.43 13.57 -2.83
C GLN A 189 6.63 13.89 -4.31
N TYR A 190 6.91 12.87 -5.15
CA TYR A 190 7.07 13.05 -6.58
C TYR A 190 5.79 13.60 -7.25
N PHE A 191 4.64 13.01 -6.95
CA PHE A 191 3.37 13.41 -7.61
C PHE A 191 2.86 14.78 -7.15
N LYS A 192 3.18 15.23 -5.93
CA LYS A 192 2.90 16.60 -5.47
C LYS A 192 3.76 17.65 -6.16
N THR A 193 4.90 17.26 -6.73
CA THR A 193 5.80 18.16 -7.45
C THR A 193 5.17 18.56 -8.76
N ASP A 194 5.22 19.89 -9.08
CA ASP A 194 4.78 20.38 -10.38
C ASP A 194 5.52 19.65 -11.51
N PRO A 195 4.83 19.19 -12.56
CA PRO A 195 5.44 18.46 -13.66
C PRO A 195 6.69 19.11 -14.29
N ILE A 196 6.79 20.44 -14.27
CA ILE A 196 7.97 21.18 -14.77
C ILE A 196 9.26 20.88 -14.00
N HIS A 197 9.14 20.41 -12.73
CA HIS A 197 10.27 20.11 -11.86
C HIS A 197 10.54 18.61 -11.70
N ARG A 198 9.69 17.74 -12.24
CA ARG A 198 9.76 16.27 -12.04
C ARG A 198 11.05 15.65 -12.58
N SER A 199 11.65 16.24 -13.61
CA SER A 199 12.94 15.81 -14.15
C SER A 199 14.06 15.76 -13.09
N PHE A 200 14.02 16.68 -12.12
CA PHE A 200 15.01 16.75 -11.04
C PHE A 200 14.73 15.73 -9.89
N HIS A 201 13.56 15.09 -9.90
CA HIS A 201 13.10 14.18 -8.85
C HIS A 201 12.86 12.75 -9.36
N HIS A 202 13.26 12.46 -10.60
CA HIS A 202 13.01 11.15 -11.24
C HIS A 202 13.55 9.98 -10.41
N GLY A 203 14.73 10.14 -9.79
CA GLY A 203 15.32 9.17 -8.90
C GLY A 203 14.49 8.85 -7.66
N THR A 204 13.70 9.79 -7.16
CA THR A 204 12.81 9.56 -6.02
C THR A 204 11.79 8.46 -6.33
N LEU A 205 11.19 8.51 -7.53
CA LEU A 205 10.19 7.53 -7.94
C LEU A 205 10.77 6.13 -8.18
N THR A 206 12.03 6.05 -8.65
CA THR A 206 12.67 4.78 -9.00
C THR A 206 13.42 4.12 -7.84
N PHE A 207 13.69 4.88 -6.77
CA PHE A 207 14.47 4.42 -5.61
C PHE A 207 13.87 3.18 -4.93
N SER A 208 12.55 3.09 -4.89
CA SER A 208 11.84 1.98 -4.24
C SER A 208 12.22 0.60 -4.79
N LEU A 209 12.59 0.50 -6.07
CA LEU A 209 12.99 -0.77 -6.69
C LEU A 209 14.32 -1.30 -6.15
N LEU A 210 15.15 -0.48 -5.51
CA LEU A 210 16.40 -0.95 -4.87
C LEU A 210 16.13 -1.89 -3.68
N TYR A 211 14.94 -1.77 -3.05
CA TYR A 211 14.57 -2.58 -1.90
C TYR A 211 13.22 -3.31 -2.05
N ALA A 212 12.53 -3.15 -3.18
CA ALA A 212 11.19 -3.69 -3.41
C ALA A 212 11.04 -5.20 -3.14
N PHE A 213 12.14 -5.96 -3.25
CA PHE A 213 12.17 -7.41 -3.07
C PHE A 213 12.84 -7.85 -1.76
N SER A 214 13.11 -6.91 -0.84
CA SER A 214 13.66 -7.24 0.48
C SER A 214 12.63 -7.80 1.45
N GLU A 215 11.36 -7.46 1.25
CA GLU A 215 10.19 -7.89 2.02
C GLU A 215 9.01 -8.14 1.07
N ARG A 216 7.95 -8.78 1.56
CA ARG A 216 6.69 -8.87 0.85
C ARG A 216 5.89 -7.59 1.09
N PHE A 217 6.10 -6.61 0.22
CA PHE A 217 5.49 -5.30 0.39
C PHE A 217 4.05 -5.21 -0.11
N LEU A 218 3.28 -4.40 0.62
CA LEU A 218 2.02 -3.82 0.21
C LEU A 218 2.22 -2.32 0.03
N LEU A 219 1.66 -1.74 -1.02
CA LEU A 219 1.82 -0.34 -1.42
C LEU A 219 0.64 0.49 -0.88
N PRO A 220 0.78 1.17 0.27
CA PRO A 220 -0.34 1.81 0.91
C PRO A 220 -0.55 3.24 0.41
N PHE A 221 -1.82 3.57 0.11
CA PHE A 221 -2.38 4.89 0.29
C PHE A 221 -3.51 4.75 1.30
N SER A 222 -3.17 4.89 2.58
CA SER A 222 -4.06 4.63 3.70
C SER A 222 -4.83 5.87 4.14
N HIS A 223 -5.57 5.75 5.26
CA HIS A 223 -6.24 6.88 5.90
C HIS A 223 -5.26 7.97 6.34
N ASP A 224 -4.05 7.61 6.76
CA ASP A 224 -3.04 8.55 7.24
C ASP A 224 -2.60 9.57 6.19
N GLU A 225 -2.69 9.22 4.90
CA GLU A 225 -2.34 10.14 3.82
C GLU A 225 -3.42 11.18 3.54
N VAL A 226 -4.66 11.00 4.05
CA VAL A 226 -5.81 11.83 3.69
C VAL A 226 -6.53 12.46 4.89
N VAL A 227 -5.80 12.65 5.99
CA VAL A 227 -6.27 13.28 7.24
C VAL A 227 -5.27 14.33 7.74
N HIS A 228 -5.65 15.06 8.77
CA HIS A 228 -4.76 15.98 9.51
C HIS A 228 -4.06 17.04 8.65
N LEU A 229 -4.80 17.70 7.75
CA LEU A 229 -4.33 18.76 6.85
C LEU A 229 -3.33 18.26 5.78
N LYS A 230 -3.30 16.95 5.53
CA LYS A 230 -2.48 16.35 4.47
C LYS A 230 -3.16 16.43 3.09
N ARG A 231 -4.41 16.87 3.01
CA ARG A 231 -5.29 16.94 1.83
C ARG A 231 -5.75 15.56 1.32
N SER A 232 -6.81 15.52 0.51
CA SER A 232 -7.21 14.30 -0.20
C SER A 232 -6.22 13.90 -1.29
N MET A 233 -6.32 12.68 -1.81
CA MET A 233 -5.44 12.23 -2.90
C MET A 233 -5.55 13.14 -4.14
N LEU A 234 -6.77 13.57 -4.50
CA LEU A 234 -6.99 14.46 -5.63
C LEU A 234 -6.44 15.88 -5.37
N ASP A 235 -6.65 16.42 -4.17
CA ASP A 235 -6.22 17.80 -3.86
C ASP A 235 -4.69 17.93 -3.70
N LYS A 236 -3.98 16.81 -3.49
CA LYS A 236 -2.50 16.79 -3.52
C LYS A 236 -1.93 17.01 -4.91
N MET A 237 -2.69 16.69 -5.98
CA MET A 237 -2.19 16.73 -7.34
C MET A 237 -2.08 18.18 -7.83
N PRO A 238 -0.96 18.54 -8.50
CA PRO A 238 -0.75 19.88 -9.06
C PRO A 238 -1.56 20.12 -10.33
N GLY A 239 -1.70 21.41 -10.69
CA GLY A 239 -2.29 21.85 -11.93
C GLY A 239 -3.78 22.20 -11.84
N ASP A 240 -4.41 22.40 -12.99
CA ASP A 240 -5.84 22.60 -13.11
C ASP A 240 -6.64 21.32 -12.80
N VAL A 241 -7.98 21.41 -12.82
CA VAL A 241 -8.84 20.27 -12.47
C VAL A 241 -8.59 19.06 -13.37
N TRP A 242 -8.44 19.26 -14.69
CA TRP A 242 -8.15 18.16 -15.61
C TRP A 242 -6.80 17.51 -15.31
N GLN A 243 -5.77 18.32 -15.08
CA GLN A 243 -4.43 17.84 -14.75
C GLN A 243 -4.39 17.09 -13.42
N ARG A 244 -5.17 17.51 -12.41
CA ARG A 244 -5.27 16.80 -11.13
C ARG A 244 -5.84 15.39 -11.31
N PHE A 245 -6.94 15.25 -12.06
CA PHE A 245 -7.49 13.93 -12.38
C PHE A 245 -6.53 13.10 -13.24
N ALA A 246 -5.87 13.69 -14.23
CA ALA A 246 -4.88 13.02 -15.05
C ALA A 246 -3.70 12.51 -14.22
N ASN A 247 -3.13 13.36 -13.34
CA ASN A 247 -2.09 12.94 -12.40
C ASN A 247 -2.54 11.77 -11.50
N LEU A 248 -3.78 11.81 -11.02
CA LEU A 248 -4.31 10.77 -10.14
C LEU A 248 -4.49 9.44 -10.90
N ARG A 249 -4.95 9.47 -12.17
CA ARG A 249 -5.01 8.28 -13.03
C ARG A 249 -3.62 7.67 -13.25
N VAL A 250 -2.60 8.50 -13.51
CA VAL A 250 -1.21 8.02 -13.66
C VAL A 250 -0.65 7.46 -12.36
N LEU A 251 -0.94 8.11 -11.22
CA LEU A 251 -0.54 7.63 -9.91
C LEU A 251 -1.09 6.23 -9.63
N TYR A 252 -2.38 6.02 -9.87
CA TYR A 252 -2.99 4.71 -9.69
C TYR A 252 -2.50 3.68 -10.71
N SER A 253 -2.27 4.08 -11.97
CA SER A 253 -1.65 3.21 -12.96
C SER A 253 -0.26 2.75 -12.52
N TYR A 254 0.55 3.65 -11.96
CA TYR A 254 1.85 3.31 -11.37
C TYR A 254 1.70 2.38 -10.17
N GLN A 255 0.79 2.67 -9.22
CA GLN A 255 0.55 1.80 -8.07
C GLN A 255 0.12 0.40 -8.49
N TRP A 256 -0.81 0.26 -9.46
CA TRP A 256 -1.34 -1.04 -9.92
C TRP A 256 -0.31 -1.89 -10.66
N THR A 257 0.71 -1.28 -11.24
CA THR A 257 1.73 -1.98 -12.01
C THR A 257 3.09 -2.09 -11.32
N HIS A 258 3.34 -1.30 -10.27
CA HIS A 258 4.54 -1.45 -9.44
C HIS A 258 4.48 -2.78 -8.66
N PRO A 259 5.61 -3.51 -8.46
CA PRO A 259 5.64 -4.71 -7.62
C PRO A 259 5.14 -4.47 -6.19
N GLY A 260 4.35 -5.39 -5.66
CA GLY A 260 3.72 -5.31 -4.35
C GLY A 260 2.20 -5.29 -4.41
N LYS A 261 1.51 -5.67 -3.31
CA LYS A 261 0.04 -5.65 -3.22
C LYS A 261 -0.47 -4.22 -3.06
N LYS A 262 -1.75 -3.97 -3.35
CA LYS A 262 -2.32 -2.62 -3.48
C LYS A 262 -3.22 -2.31 -2.29
N LEU A 263 -3.09 -1.10 -1.74
CA LEU A 263 -4.02 -0.56 -0.75
C LEU A 263 -4.41 0.86 -1.17
N LEU A 264 -5.70 1.11 -1.27
CA LEU A 264 -6.28 2.43 -1.50
C LEU A 264 -7.38 2.69 -0.49
N PHE A 265 -7.28 3.80 0.23
CA PHE A 265 -8.29 4.20 1.20
C PHE A 265 -9.57 4.72 0.50
N MET A 266 -10.72 4.44 1.11
CA MET A 266 -12.05 4.82 0.60
C MET A 266 -12.15 6.31 0.29
N GLY A 267 -12.88 6.65 -0.79
CA GLY A 267 -12.99 8.00 -1.33
C GLY A 267 -11.89 8.36 -2.34
N GLY A 268 -10.75 7.65 -2.31
CA GLY A 268 -9.68 7.79 -3.30
C GLY A 268 -10.09 7.30 -4.68
N GLU A 269 -10.93 6.27 -4.75
CA GLU A 269 -11.38 5.62 -5.99
C GLU A 269 -12.22 6.54 -6.90
N PHE A 270 -12.90 7.52 -6.34
CA PHE A 270 -13.61 8.54 -7.11
C PHE A 270 -13.04 9.95 -6.93
N GLY A 271 -11.90 10.08 -6.21
CA GLY A 271 -11.20 11.34 -6.07
C GLY A 271 -11.97 12.39 -5.25
N GLN A 272 -12.41 12.02 -4.05
CA GLN A 272 -13.03 12.96 -3.13
C GLN A 272 -12.14 14.19 -2.92
N TRP A 273 -12.73 15.39 -2.90
CA TRP A 273 -11.98 16.64 -2.69
C TRP A 273 -11.56 16.86 -1.24
N ARG A 274 -12.44 16.53 -0.30
CA ARG A 274 -12.16 16.71 1.13
C ARG A 274 -11.29 15.59 1.66
N GLU A 275 -10.56 15.88 2.72
CA GLU A 275 -9.97 14.86 3.57
C GLU A 275 -11.03 13.94 4.15
N TRP A 276 -10.63 12.74 4.53
CA TRP A 276 -11.52 11.85 5.25
C TRP A 276 -11.95 12.45 6.60
N ASN A 277 -13.21 12.27 6.92
CA ASN A 277 -13.81 12.67 8.18
C ASN A 277 -14.67 11.51 8.71
N GLU A 278 -14.26 10.93 9.83
CA GLU A 278 -14.94 9.79 10.46
C GLU A 278 -16.37 10.12 10.95
N ALA A 279 -16.66 11.40 11.16
CA ALA A 279 -17.98 11.87 11.59
C ALA A 279 -18.95 12.14 10.44
N ALA A 280 -18.53 11.94 9.19
CA ALA A 280 -19.34 12.23 8.01
C ALA A 280 -19.25 11.10 6.96
N SER A 281 -20.28 10.99 6.14
CA SER A 281 -20.26 10.14 4.94
C SER A 281 -19.23 10.64 3.94
N LEU A 282 -18.75 9.72 3.06
CA LEU A 282 -18.00 10.11 1.87
C LEU A 282 -18.86 11.01 0.96
N ASP A 283 -18.21 11.81 0.13
CA ASP A 283 -18.87 12.78 -0.77
C ASP A 283 -19.47 12.10 -2.02
N TRP A 284 -20.32 11.08 -1.82
CA TRP A 284 -20.94 10.31 -2.91
C TRP A 284 -21.67 11.17 -3.94
N HIS A 285 -22.19 12.33 -3.54
CA HIS A 285 -22.84 13.30 -4.42
C HIS A 285 -21.94 13.80 -5.56
N LEU A 286 -20.61 13.72 -5.41
CA LEU A 286 -19.67 14.11 -6.46
C LEU A 286 -19.82 13.26 -7.73
N LEU A 287 -20.25 12.02 -7.60
CA LEU A 287 -20.51 11.12 -8.73
C LEU A 287 -21.67 11.62 -9.62
N ASP A 288 -22.59 12.41 -9.06
CA ASP A 288 -23.77 12.93 -9.76
C ASP A 288 -23.54 14.33 -10.34
N VAL A 289 -22.60 15.12 -9.76
CA VAL A 289 -22.44 16.53 -10.12
C VAL A 289 -21.28 16.82 -11.08
N ASP A 290 -20.23 15.96 -11.10
CA ASP A 290 -19.12 16.09 -12.04
C ASP A 290 -18.71 14.72 -12.58
N PRO A 291 -18.84 14.49 -13.90
CA PRO A 291 -18.54 13.21 -14.52
C PRO A 291 -17.10 12.73 -14.29
N LYS A 292 -16.15 13.63 -14.01
CA LYS A 292 -14.74 13.26 -13.78
C LYS A 292 -14.55 12.30 -12.61
N HIS A 293 -15.39 12.40 -11.58
CA HIS A 293 -15.36 11.48 -10.44
C HIS A 293 -15.78 10.07 -10.84
N GLY A 294 -16.85 9.94 -11.64
CA GLY A 294 -17.29 8.67 -12.22
C GLY A 294 -16.25 8.09 -13.18
N GLN A 295 -15.65 8.92 -14.04
CA GLN A 295 -14.60 8.54 -14.98
C GLN A 295 -13.33 8.03 -14.27
N LEU A 296 -12.92 8.66 -13.16
CA LEU A 296 -11.81 8.18 -12.34
C LEU A 296 -12.13 6.82 -11.71
N ARG A 297 -13.33 6.65 -11.15
CA ARG A 297 -13.79 5.37 -10.60
C ARG A 297 -13.79 4.28 -11.67
N ASP A 298 -14.21 4.58 -12.89
CA ASP A 298 -14.24 3.62 -14.00
C ASP A 298 -12.83 3.26 -14.47
N CYS A 299 -11.89 4.22 -14.46
CA CYS A 299 -10.47 3.97 -14.67
C CYS A 299 -9.94 2.95 -13.62
N LEU A 300 -10.23 3.17 -12.35
CA LEU A 300 -9.80 2.28 -11.27
C LEU A 300 -10.46 0.89 -11.38
N ARG A 301 -11.74 0.84 -11.76
CA ARG A 301 -12.43 -0.43 -12.06
C ARG A 301 -11.71 -1.21 -13.15
N ARG A 302 -11.28 -0.52 -14.22
CA ARG A 302 -10.51 -1.14 -15.30
C ARG A 302 -9.13 -1.63 -14.83
N LEU A 303 -8.43 -0.85 -14.00
CA LEU A 303 -7.17 -1.27 -13.38
C LEU A 303 -7.35 -2.52 -12.51
N ASN A 304 -8.42 -2.59 -11.70
CA ASN A 304 -8.74 -3.77 -10.90
C ASN A 304 -9.01 -5.01 -11.78
N GLN A 305 -9.75 -4.85 -12.87
CA GLN A 305 -9.99 -5.95 -13.82
C GLN A 305 -8.68 -6.45 -14.41
N LEU A 306 -7.82 -5.55 -14.90
CA LEU A 306 -6.52 -5.93 -15.45
C LEU A 306 -5.64 -6.61 -14.39
N TYR A 307 -5.60 -6.08 -13.17
CA TYR A 307 -4.82 -6.67 -12.09
C TYR A 307 -5.24 -8.10 -11.75
N THR A 308 -6.52 -8.44 -11.93
CA THR A 308 -7.03 -9.80 -11.68
C THR A 308 -6.95 -10.72 -12.90
N THR A 309 -6.93 -10.18 -14.12
CA THR A 309 -6.93 -10.98 -15.36
C THR A 309 -5.56 -11.12 -16.02
N GLU A 310 -4.69 -10.12 -15.88
CA GLU A 310 -3.33 -10.14 -16.43
C GLU A 310 -2.35 -10.73 -15.40
N VAL A 311 -2.03 -12.01 -15.54
CA VAL A 311 -1.17 -12.77 -14.61
C VAL A 311 0.17 -12.07 -14.39
N ALA A 312 0.73 -11.45 -15.43
CA ALA A 312 1.96 -10.67 -15.35
C ALA A 312 1.94 -9.51 -14.32
N LEU A 313 0.75 -9.00 -13.95
CA LEU A 313 0.64 -7.88 -12.99
C LEU A 313 0.66 -8.31 -11.52
N HIS A 314 0.46 -9.62 -11.23
CA HIS A 314 0.28 -10.05 -9.84
C HIS A 314 0.91 -11.39 -9.47
N GLU A 315 1.41 -12.19 -10.41
CA GLU A 315 2.00 -13.50 -10.12
C GLU A 315 3.29 -13.38 -9.29
N ASP A 316 4.19 -12.50 -9.71
CA ASP A 316 5.42 -12.25 -8.99
C ASP A 316 5.62 -10.75 -8.70
N ASP A 317 5.30 -10.40 -7.45
CA ASP A 317 5.51 -9.06 -6.91
C ASP A 317 6.80 -8.97 -6.06
N TYR A 318 7.56 -10.07 -5.90
CA TYR A 318 8.58 -10.16 -4.86
C TYR A 318 9.96 -10.60 -5.36
N SER A 319 10.14 -10.67 -6.69
CA SER A 319 11.44 -10.95 -7.30
C SER A 319 11.66 -10.17 -8.61
N TRP A 320 12.91 -10.15 -9.07
CA TRP A 320 13.28 -9.58 -10.37
C TRP A 320 12.76 -10.38 -11.55
N GLU A 321 12.27 -11.60 -11.36
CA GLU A 321 11.66 -12.40 -12.44
C GLU A 321 10.35 -11.78 -12.90
N GLY A 322 9.59 -11.18 -11.97
CA GLY A 322 8.33 -10.48 -12.24
C GLY A 322 8.48 -9.03 -12.76
N PHE A 323 9.71 -8.46 -12.79
CA PHE A 323 9.91 -7.05 -13.14
C PHE A 323 11.18 -6.83 -13.94
N GLN A 324 11.12 -5.98 -14.97
CA GLN A 324 12.28 -5.53 -15.72
C GLN A 324 12.14 -4.06 -16.12
N TRP A 325 13.15 -3.25 -15.84
CA TRP A 325 13.27 -1.92 -16.44
C TRP A 325 13.47 -2.02 -17.95
N ILE A 326 12.77 -1.17 -18.71
CA ILE A 326 12.96 -0.95 -20.14
C ILE A 326 13.59 0.42 -20.37
N ASP A 327 12.95 1.48 -19.90
CA ASP A 327 13.48 2.84 -19.93
C ASP A 327 13.41 3.47 -18.54
N LEU A 328 14.57 3.52 -17.88
CA LEU A 328 14.76 4.09 -16.55
C LEU A 328 15.36 5.49 -16.60
N HIS A 329 15.97 5.88 -17.72
CA HIS A 329 16.88 7.01 -17.78
C HIS A 329 16.32 8.25 -18.49
N ASP A 330 15.06 8.23 -18.92
CA ASP A 330 14.42 9.36 -19.57
C ASP A 330 13.92 10.40 -18.58
N TYR A 331 14.81 10.83 -17.69
CA TYR A 331 14.48 11.83 -16.65
C TYR A 331 14.18 13.20 -17.24
N GLU A 332 14.79 13.59 -18.35
CA GLU A 332 14.55 14.89 -18.98
C GLU A 332 13.10 15.05 -19.44
N ARG A 333 12.48 13.98 -19.95
CA ARG A 333 11.08 13.94 -20.36
C ARG A 333 10.15 13.44 -19.26
N SER A 334 10.70 13.01 -18.11
CA SER A 334 9.98 12.39 -16.99
C SER A 334 9.11 11.23 -17.45
N ILE A 335 9.74 10.25 -18.12
CA ILE A 335 9.10 9.02 -18.61
C ILE A 335 9.73 7.82 -17.90
N LEU A 336 8.91 6.85 -17.58
CA LEU A 336 9.34 5.51 -17.12
C LEU A 336 8.75 4.43 -18.02
N GLY A 337 9.56 3.45 -18.37
CA GLY A 337 9.15 2.25 -19.08
C GLY A 337 9.64 0.98 -18.37
N TYR A 338 8.78 0.01 -18.14
CA TYR A 338 9.14 -1.29 -17.56
C TYR A 338 8.21 -2.40 -18.04
N ALA A 339 8.65 -3.62 -17.84
CA ALA A 339 7.86 -4.83 -18.07
C ALA A 339 7.46 -5.48 -16.74
N ARG A 340 6.21 -5.90 -16.64
CA ARG A 340 5.74 -6.88 -15.66
C ARG A 340 5.67 -8.23 -16.37
N ARG A 341 6.08 -9.27 -15.66
CA ARG A 341 6.21 -10.62 -16.23
C ARG A 341 5.51 -11.65 -15.36
N ALA A 342 4.96 -12.65 -16.00
CA ALA A 342 4.49 -13.87 -15.36
C ALA A 342 5.54 -14.98 -15.59
N PRO A 343 6.34 -15.35 -14.57
CA PRO A 343 7.37 -16.39 -14.75
C PRO A 343 6.81 -17.74 -15.20
N SER A 344 5.59 -18.10 -14.78
CA SER A 344 4.98 -19.40 -15.11
C SER A 344 4.55 -19.51 -16.57
N SER A 345 4.04 -18.44 -17.18
CA SER A 345 3.50 -18.43 -18.55
C SER A 345 4.39 -17.71 -19.56
N GLY A 346 5.32 -16.88 -19.09
CA GLY A 346 6.12 -15.98 -19.94
C GLY A 346 5.35 -14.75 -20.43
N GLU A 347 4.09 -14.58 -20.03
CA GLU A 347 3.31 -13.39 -20.37
C GLU A 347 3.97 -12.12 -19.90
N THR A 348 3.90 -11.08 -20.73
CA THR A 348 4.55 -9.79 -20.43
C THR A 348 3.60 -8.66 -20.74
N VAL A 349 3.46 -7.74 -19.79
CA VAL A 349 2.79 -6.45 -19.94
C VAL A 349 3.85 -5.36 -19.87
N LEU A 350 3.96 -4.56 -20.93
CA LEU A 350 4.81 -3.37 -20.97
C LEU A 350 4.04 -2.17 -20.45
N VAL A 351 4.63 -1.43 -19.55
CA VAL A 351 4.03 -0.24 -18.92
C VAL A 351 4.89 0.97 -19.24
N VAL A 352 4.29 2.02 -19.78
CA VAL A 352 4.98 3.29 -20.04
C VAL A 352 4.18 4.43 -19.44
N LEU A 353 4.87 5.27 -18.66
CA LEU A 353 4.28 6.35 -17.89
C LEU A 353 4.90 7.68 -18.30
N ASN A 354 4.08 8.64 -18.70
CA ASN A 354 4.48 10.01 -18.97
C ASN A 354 3.96 10.92 -17.85
N PHE A 355 4.86 11.47 -17.06
CA PHE A 355 4.52 12.31 -15.92
C PHE A 355 4.45 13.82 -16.26
N THR A 356 4.41 14.19 -17.55
CA THR A 356 4.34 15.57 -18.01
C THR A 356 3.04 15.83 -18.80
N PRO A 357 2.51 17.07 -18.79
CA PRO A 357 1.32 17.41 -19.57
C PRO A 357 1.62 17.62 -21.07
N VAL A 358 2.67 17.00 -21.58
CA VAL A 358 3.11 17.10 -22.97
C VAL A 358 3.01 15.73 -23.63
N PRO A 359 2.20 15.55 -24.68
CA PRO A 359 2.19 14.30 -25.44
C PRO A 359 3.55 14.07 -26.12
N ARG A 360 3.99 12.82 -26.23
CA ARG A 360 5.26 12.45 -26.84
C ARG A 360 5.00 11.66 -28.11
N HIS A 361 4.99 12.36 -29.23
CA HIS A 361 4.82 11.76 -30.56
C HIS A 361 6.07 10.98 -30.97
N GLY A 362 5.89 9.83 -31.62
CA GLY A 362 7.00 9.01 -32.10
C GLY A 362 7.92 8.50 -30.98
N TYR A 363 7.38 8.26 -29.77
CA TYR A 363 8.17 7.66 -28.70
C TYR A 363 8.51 6.23 -29.06
N ARG A 364 9.80 5.90 -29.05
CA ARG A 364 10.30 4.55 -29.35
C ARG A 364 10.54 3.79 -28.05
N LEU A 365 9.89 2.63 -27.93
CA LEU A 365 10.06 1.71 -26.80
C LEU A 365 10.71 0.42 -27.29
N GLY A 366 11.74 -0.05 -26.59
CA GLY A 366 12.28 -1.39 -26.80
C GLY A 366 11.29 -2.45 -26.34
N VAL A 367 11.13 -3.53 -27.14
CA VAL A 367 10.22 -4.64 -26.83
C VAL A 367 10.94 -5.99 -26.94
N PRO A 368 10.56 -7.00 -26.11
CA PRO A 368 11.35 -8.22 -25.96
C PRO A 368 11.20 -9.20 -27.16
N ALA A 369 10.11 -9.13 -27.89
CA ALA A 369 9.80 -10.08 -28.95
C ALA A 369 9.22 -9.38 -30.20
N PRO A 370 9.39 -9.97 -31.40
CA PRO A 370 8.65 -9.55 -32.58
C PRO A 370 7.15 -9.85 -32.41
N GLY A 371 6.30 -8.99 -32.95
CA GLY A 371 4.84 -9.16 -32.89
C GLY A 371 4.09 -7.85 -33.04
N VAL A 372 2.78 -7.89 -32.85
CA VAL A 372 1.92 -6.71 -32.84
C VAL A 372 1.55 -6.34 -31.41
N TYR A 373 1.91 -5.15 -31.00
CA TYR A 373 1.67 -4.63 -29.65
C TYR A 373 0.40 -3.78 -29.64
N SER A 374 -0.55 -4.16 -28.79
CA SER A 374 -1.83 -3.47 -28.62
C SER A 374 -1.94 -2.83 -27.23
N GLU A 375 -2.58 -1.68 -27.15
CA GLU A 375 -2.97 -1.08 -25.87
C GLU A 375 -4.05 -1.95 -25.22
N ILE A 376 -3.75 -2.49 -24.02
CA ILE A 376 -4.75 -3.15 -23.18
C ILE A 376 -5.32 -2.17 -22.14
N PHE A 377 -4.63 -1.04 -21.94
CA PHE A 377 -5.05 0.06 -21.09
C PHE A 377 -4.38 1.37 -21.52
N ASN A 378 -5.15 2.46 -21.45
CA ASN A 378 -4.64 3.82 -21.63
C ASN A 378 -5.40 4.76 -20.70
N SER A 379 -4.71 5.34 -19.72
CA SER A 379 -5.33 6.23 -18.73
C SER A 379 -5.83 7.56 -19.30
N ASP A 380 -5.44 7.89 -20.53
CA ASP A 380 -5.89 9.09 -21.25
C ASP A 380 -7.06 8.83 -22.21
N ALA A 381 -7.64 7.62 -22.18
CA ALA A 381 -8.86 7.33 -22.93
C ALA A 381 -10.00 8.26 -22.49
N THR A 382 -10.84 8.65 -23.44
CA THR A 382 -11.95 9.59 -23.19
C THR A 382 -12.96 9.09 -22.19
N GLU A 383 -13.16 7.77 -22.11
CA GLU A 383 -14.02 7.13 -21.12
C GLU A 383 -13.56 7.36 -19.68
N PHE A 384 -12.26 7.61 -19.46
CA PHE A 384 -11.68 7.94 -18.16
C PHE A 384 -11.48 9.46 -17.96
N GLY A 385 -12.00 10.29 -18.88
CA GLY A 385 -11.84 11.75 -18.83
C GLY A 385 -10.47 12.23 -19.29
N GLY A 386 -9.78 11.43 -20.09
CA GLY A 386 -8.54 11.79 -20.75
C GLY A 386 -8.75 12.64 -22.00
N SER A 387 -7.65 13.06 -22.63
CA SER A 387 -7.67 13.85 -23.88
C SER A 387 -7.94 13.01 -25.13
N GLY A 388 -7.90 11.67 -25.03
CA GLY A 388 -8.17 10.75 -26.12
C GLY A 388 -6.97 10.45 -27.02
N VAL A 389 -5.75 10.65 -26.53
CA VAL A 389 -4.53 10.22 -27.25
C VAL A 389 -4.35 8.73 -27.08
N THR A 390 -4.77 7.97 -28.08
CA THR A 390 -4.68 6.49 -28.11
C THR A 390 -3.87 6.02 -29.32
N ASN A 391 -3.47 4.76 -29.34
CA ASN A 391 -2.71 4.18 -30.44
C ASN A 391 -3.40 2.94 -30.99
N GLU A 392 -3.43 2.83 -32.32
CA GLU A 392 -3.73 1.58 -32.99
C GLU A 392 -2.64 0.53 -32.70
N PRO A 393 -2.94 -0.77 -32.88
CA PRO A 393 -1.93 -1.81 -32.75
C PRO A 393 -0.66 -1.54 -33.57
N ARG A 394 0.52 -1.70 -32.97
CA ARG A 394 1.80 -1.36 -33.57
C ARG A 394 2.64 -2.63 -33.81
N PRO A 395 3.00 -2.91 -35.08
CA PRO A 395 3.97 -3.97 -35.34
C PRO A 395 5.34 -3.59 -34.81
N SER A 396 6.07 -4.54 -34.26
CA SER A 396 7.47 -4.35 -33.89
C SER A 396 8.34 -4.14 -35.12
N GLN A 397 9.43 -3.40 -34.94
CA GLN A 397 10.44 -3.14 -35.95
C GLN A 397 11.74 -3.84 -35.50
N ASP A 398 12.50 -4.37 -36.46
CA ASP A 398 13.82 -4.95 -36.22
C ASP A 398 14.87 -3.85 -36.00
N VAL A 399 14.62 -3.05 -34.97
CA VAL A 399 15.46 -1.93 -34.52
C VAL A 399 15.69 -2.10 -33.03
N PRO A 400 16.90 -2.52 -32.59
CA PRO A 400 17.22 -2.65 -31.17
C PRO A 400 17.10 -1.31 -30.46
N TRP A 401 16.43 -1.30 -29.27
CA TRP A 401 16.23 -0.11 -28.48
C TRP A 401 16.08 -0.44 -26.98
N HIS A 402 16.58 0.42 -26.10
CA HIS A 402 16.53 0.21 -24.64
C HIS A 402 17.04 -1.19 -24.20
N GLY A 403 18.06 -1.72 -24.89
CA GLY A 403 18.60 -3.05 -24.61
C GLY A 403 17.70 -4.21 -25.04
N GLN A 404 16.59 -3.95 -25.75
CA GLN A 404 15.71 -4.97 -26.31
C GLN A 404 16.01 -5.19 -27.79
N PRO A 405 15.75 -6.41 -28.35
CA PRO A 405 16.08 -6.72 -29.74
C PRO A 405 15.16 -6.04 -30.77
N GLN A 406 13.96 -5.68 -30.37
CA GLN A 406 12.95 -5.07 -31.20
C GLN A 406 12.48 -3.74 -30.58
N SER A 407 11.75 -2.95 -31.34
CA SER A 407 11.10 -1.72 -30.83
C SER A 407 9.79 -1.42 -31.52
N ILE A 408 8.97 -0.61 -30.88
CA ILE A 408 7.76 -0.03 -31.45
C ILE A 408 7.80 1.50 -31.34
N GLU A 409 7.11 2.18 -32.25
CA GLU A 409 6.88 3.63 -32.16
C GLU A 409 5.39 3.92 -31.94
N PHE A 410 5.10 4.77 -30.97
CA PHE A 410 3.73 5.17 -30.64
C PHE A 410 3.70 6.57 -29.99
N THR A 411 2.51 7.10 -29.71
CA THR A 411 2.36 8.38 -29.02
C THR A 411 2.05 8.15 -27.54
N LEU A 412 2.86 8.70 -26.65
CA LEU A 412 2.54 8.72 -25.22
C LEU A 412 1.59 9.89 -24.93
N PRO A 413 0.47 9.63 -24.25
CA PRO A 413 -0.46 10.65 -23.86
C PRO A 413 0.14 11.62 -22.81
N PRO A 414 -0.40 12.84 -22.69
CA PRO A 414 0.00 13.79 -21.65
C PRO A 414 -0.51 13.30 -20.27
N LEU A 415 0.33 13.36 -19.23
CA LEU A 415 -0.02 12.87 -17.90
C LEU A 415 -0.76 11.53 -17.99
N GLY A 416 -0.15 10.57 -18.68
CA GLY A 416 -0.81 9.32 -19.07
C GLY A 416 0.05 8.08 -18.88
N ALA A 417 -0.64 6.96 -18.73
CA ALA A 417 -0.10 5.62 -18.64
C ALA A 417 -0.64 4.76 -19.79
N VAL A 418 0.25 4.01 -20.44
CA VAL A 418 -0.12 3.06 -21.50
C VAL A 418 0.40 1.69 -21.12
N PHE A 419 -0.49 0.68 -21.15
CA PHE A 419 -0.11 -0.73 -20.96
C PHE A 419 -0.25 -1.44 -22.31
N LEU A 420 0.82 -2.10 -22.70
CA LEU A 420 0.90 -2.79 -24.00
C LEU A 420 1.14 -4.28 -23.80
N LYS A 421 0.46 -5.08 -24.62
CA LYS A 421 0.65 -6.53 -24.68
C LYS A 421 0.91 -6.95 -26.13
N CYS A 422 1.85 -7.89 -26.33
CA CYS A 422 2.08 -8.49 -27.62
C CYS A 422 0.93 -9.46 -27.95
N ASN A 423 0.30 -9.26 -29.11
CA ASN A 423 -0.61 -10.27 -29.69
C ASN A 423 0.23 -11.19 -30.56
N GLU A 424 0.06 -12.49 -30.39
CA GLU A 424 0.68 -13.51 -31.26
C GLU A 424 0.18 -13.41 -32.71
#